data_69a1ce02ed79eb45bfb0f7733d68557b
#
_entry.id   69a1ce02ed79eb45bfb0f7733d68557b
#
_cell.length_a   1.000
_cell.length_b   1.000
_cell.length_c   1.000
_cell.angle_alpha   90.00
_cell.angle_beta   90.00
_cell.angle_gamma   90.00
#
_symmetry.space_group_name_H-M   'P 1'
#
loop_
_entity.id
_entity.type
_entity.pdbx_description
1 polymer ?
#
loop_
_entity_poly.entity_id
_entity_poly.type
_entity_poly.pdbx_seq_one_letter_code
_entity_poly.pdbx_strand_id
1 'polypeptide(L)'
;SELDQAVAALHQAEAMVTIKEGALQKARVDLDHCTITSPIDGIVISRSVDVGQTVAASLSAPVIFTIANDLAKMQIDANVAEADIGTVEAGQKVDFTVDAFPKRTFHGEVVQVRNAPITVQNVVTYDTVIGVNNSDLKLKPGMTANVSIVGAQRDNALKVSNAALRFRPPDVTPPPTEVRGRRGKPGEHSTERTVYALR
;
A
#
# COMPACT_ATOMS: atom_id res chain seq x y z
N SER A 1 21.07 -72.20 -12.98
CA SER A 1 22.46 -72.61 -12.59
C SER A 1 22.89 -71.85 -11.33
N GLU A 2 23.94 -72.27 -10.68
CA GLU A 2 24.52 -71.57 -9.52
C GLU A 2 24.90 -70.14 -9.84
N LEU A 3 25.35 -69.92 -11.08
CA LEU A 3 25.67 -68.57 -11.57
C LEU A 3 24.44 -67.63 -11.59
N ASP A 4 23.30 -68.15 -12.07
CA ASP A 4 22.06 -67.34 -12.11
C ASP A 4 21.56 -66.94 -10.72
N GLN A 5 21.73 -67.88 -9.75
CA GLN A 5 21.40 -67.63 -8.36
C GLN A 5 22.33 -66.57 -7.74
N ALA A 6 23.63 -66.62 -8.04
CA ALA A 6 24.59 -65.63 -7.57
C ALA A 6 24.33 -64.25 -8.18
N VAL A 7 24.01 -64.18 -9.45
CA VAL A 7 23.64 -62.92 -10.13
C VAL A 7 22.34 -62.34 -9.52
N ALA A 8 21.32 -63.16 -9.27
CA ALA A 8 20.08 -62.72 -8.63
C ALA A 8 20.33 -62.21 -7.21
N ALA A 9 21.18 -62.88 -6.44
CA ALA A 9 21.56 -62.43 -5.09
C ALA A 9 22.32 -61.08 -5.13
N LEU A 10 23.21 -60.90 -6.10
CA LEU A 10 23.90 -59.62 -6.31
C LEU A 10 22.90 -58.50 -6.58
N HIS A 11 22.00 -58.66 -7.55
CA HIS A 11 20.98 -57.65 -7.87
C HIS A 11 20.07 -57.38 -6.67
N GLN A 12 19.74 -58.39 -5.89
CA GLN A 12 18.94 -58.19 -4.66
C GLN A 12 19.73 -57.37 -3.62
N ALA A 13 21.01 -57.60 -3.48
CA ALA A 13 21.86 -56.81 -2.58
C ALA A 13 22.02 -55.37 -3.04
N GLU A 14 22.23 -55.16 -4.34
CA GLU A 14 22.28 -53.80 -4.94
C GLU A 14 20.96 -53.06 -4.75
N ALA A 15 19.82 -53.70 -4.99
CA ALA A 15 18.51 -53.11 -4.73
C ALA A 15 18.32 -52.76 -3.25
N MET A 16 18.78 -53.59 -2.33
CA MET A 16 18.74 -53.27 -0.90
C MET A 16 19.61 -52.07 -0.52
N VAL A 17 20.79 -51.92 -1.12
CA VAL A 17 21.65 -50.74 -0.93
C VAL A 17 20.91 -49.48 -1.38
N THR A 18 20.34 -49.51 -2.58
CA THR A 18 19.57 -48.36 -3.12
C THR A 18 18.40 -47.98 -2.22
N ILE A 19 17.66 -48.95 -1.69
CA ILE A 19 16.55 -48.70 -0.75
C ILE A 19 17.07 -48.04 0.55
N LYS A 20 18.21 -48.55 1.09
CA LYS A 20 18.80 -47.97 2.30
C LYS A 20 19.38 -46.59 2.10
N GLU A 21 19.98 -46.33 0.95
CA GLU A 21 20.41 -44.96 0.54
C GLU A 21 19.24 -44.02 0.44
N GLY A 22 18.12 -44.43 -0.17
CA GLY A 22 16.89 -43.62 -0.22
C GLY A 22 16.32 -43.32 1.18
N ALA A 23 16.35 -44.31 2.08
CA ALA A 23 15.92 -44.10 3.47
C ALA A 23 16.85 -43.13 4.23
N LEU A 24 18.16 -43.24 4.03
CA LEU A 24 19.14 -42.31 4.59
C LEU A 24 18.94 -40.89 4.08
N GLN A 25 18.75 -40.75 2.77
CA GLN A 25 18.50 -39.43 2.16
C GLN A 25 17.22 -38.79 2.72
N LYS A 26 16.14 -39.55 2.84
CA LYS A 26 14.92 -39.10 3.49
C LYS A 26 15.16 -38.60 4.91
N ALA A 27 15.86 -39.37 5.73
CA ALA A 27 16.15 -38.99 7.11
C ALA A 27 17.01 -37.71 7.20
N ARG A 28 17.94 -37.51 6.24
CA ARG A 28 18.71 -36.26 6.15
C ARG A 28 17.84 -35.06 5.83
N VAL A 29 16.95 -35.20 4.85
CA VAL A 29 15.99 -34.13 4.49
C VAL A 29 15.06 -33.81 5.66
N ASP A 30 14.57 -34.82 6.36
CA ASP A 30 13.73 -34.63 7.55
C ASP A 30 14.50 -33.91 8.68
N LEU A 31 15.80 -34.17 8.83
CA LEU A 31 16.66 -33.47 9.78
C LEU A 31 16.88 -31.98 9.35
N ASP A 32 17.16 -31.74 8.06
CA ASP A 32 17.33 -30.39 7.55
C ASP A 32 16.07 -29.55 7.75
N HIS A 33 14.88 -30.13 7.59
CA HIS A 33 13.60 -29.48 7.85
C HIS A 33 13.35 -29.12 9.33
N CYS A 34 14.12 -29.71 10.27
CA CYS A 34 14.05 -29.30 11.67
C CYS A 34 14.67 -27.93 11.93
N THR A 35 15.45 -27.41 10.98
CA THR A 35 16.03 -26.07 11.07
C THR A 35 15.35 -25.15 10.05
N ILE A 36 14.51 -24.25 10.53
CA ILE A 36 13.79 -23.27 9.67
C ILE A 36 14.65 -22.02 9.56
N THR A 37 15.10 -21.74 8.34
CA THR A 37 15.91 -20.54 8.03
C THR A 37 15.08 -19.51 7.30
N SER A 38 15.45 -18.22 7.45
CA SER A 38 14.83 -17.14 6.66
C SER A 38 15.24 -17.25 5.20
N PRO A 39 14.31 -17.16 4.22
CA PRO A 39 14.63 -17.15 2.80
C PRO A 39 15.15 -15.78 2.32
N ILE A 40 15.07 -14.74 3.15
CA ILE A 40 15.49 -13.37 2.84
C ILE A 40 16.31 -12.78 3.99
N ASP A 41 17.22 -11.89 3.64
CA ASP A 41 17.90 -11.04 4.62
C ASP A 41 16.99 -9.94 5.08
N GLY A 42 17.00 -9.57 6.37
CA GLY A 42 16.12 -8.53 6.88
C GLY A 42 16.08 -8.45 8.41
N ILE A 43 15.17 -7.62 8.88
CA ILE A 43 14.95 -7.36 10.30
C ILE A 43 13.64 -8.01 10.74
N VAL A 44 13.66 -8.75 11.83
CA VAL A 44 12.45 -9.34 12.42
C VAL A 44 11.58 -8.24 13.01
N ILE A 45 10.36 -8.08 12.48
CA ILE A 45 9.35 -7.13 12.97
C ILE A 45 8.56 -7.75 14.12
N SER A 46 8.10 -8.98 13.93
CA SER A 46 7.31 -9.69 14.94
C SER A 46 7.61 -11.18 14.98
N ARG A 47 7.48 -11.73 16.17
CA ARG A 47 7.51 -13.16 16.45
C ARG A 47 6.12 -13.58 16.92
N SER A 48 5.50 -14.50 16.20
CA SER A 48 4.11 -14.93 16.44
C SER A 48 4.01 -16.24 17.21
N VAL A 49 5.15 -16.86 17.57
CA VAL A 49 5.20 -18.14 18.28
C VAL A 49 6.16 -18.06 19.47
N ASP A 50 5.88 -18.79 20.54
CA ASP A 50 6.74 -18.86 21.72
C ASP A 50 7.59 -20.14 21.76
N VAL A 51 8.68 -20.06 22.51
CA VAL A 51 9.55 -21.25 22.72
C VAL A 51 8.76 -22.32 23.45
N GLY A 52 8.79 -23.54 22.92
CA GLY A 52 8.00 -24.65 23.44
C GLY A 52 6.57 -24.74 22.91
N GLN A 53 6.15 -23.81 22.08
CA GLN A 53 4.84 -23.88 21.45
C GLN A 53 4.82 -24.87 20.28
N THR A 54 3.82 -25.74 20.27
CA THR A 54 3.58 -26.63 19.13
C THR A 54 2.89 -25.85 18.00
N VAL A 55 3.46 -25.94 16.80
CA VAL A 55 2.92 -25.31 15.60
C VAL A 55 2.33 -26.39 14.69
N ALA A 56 1.02 -26.38 14.48
CA ALA A 56 0.33 -27.31 13.60
C ALA A 56 0.25 -26.71 12.18
N ALA A 57 0.91 -27.36 11.22
CA ALA A 57 0.96 -26.94 9.82
C ALA A 57 0.09 -27.80 8.87
N SER A 58 -0.84 -28.60 9.42
CA SER A 58 -1.60 -29.58 8.65
C SER A 58 -2.66 -29.01 7.72
N LEU A 59 -3.25 -27.86 8.06
CA LEU A 59 -4.36 -27.24 7.30
C LEU A 59 -4.04 -25.81 6.80
N SER A 60 -3.15 -25.12 7.49
CA SER A 60 -2.70 -23.77 7.11
C SER A 60 -1.26 -23.57 7.55
N ALA A 61 -0.49 -22.82 6.77
CA ALA A 61 0.87 -22.43 7.17
C ALA A 61 0.79 -21.29 8.19
N PRO A 62 1.15 -21.53 9.47
CA PRO A 62 1.14 -20.48 10.48
C PRO A 62 2.30 -19.50 10.26
N VAL A 63 2.05 -18.23 10.55
CA VAL A 63 3.10 -17.21 10.54
C VAL A 63 3.95 -17.37 11.81
N ILE A 64 5.23 -17.67 11.65
CA ILE A 64 6.19 -17.80 12.74
C ILE A 64 6.87 -16.47 13.02
N PHE A 65 7.42 -15.84 11.99
CA PHE A 65 8.07 -14.52 12.03
C PHE A 65 7.61 -13.66 10.88
N THR A 66 7.52 -12.35 11.13
CA THR A 66 7.39 -11.35 10.08
C THR A 66 8.72 -10.62 9.94
N ILE A 67 9.29 -10.66 8.73
CA ILE A 67 10.61 -10.10 8.43
C ILE A 67 10.45 -9.00 7.39
N ALA A 68 11.01 -7.82 7.66
CA ALA A 68 11.13 -6.75 6.66
C ALA A 68 12.52 -6.79 6.05
N ASN A 69 12.59 -6.69 4.74
CA ASN A 69 13.85 -6.61 4.02
C ASN A 69 14.57 -5.29 4.29
N ASP A 70 13.84 -4.17 4.18
CA ASP A 70 14.40 -2.84 4.39
C ASP A 70 13.36 -1.93 5.06
N LEU A 71 13.70 -1.37 6.22
CA LEU A 71 12.86 -0.40 6.92
C LEU A 71 13.06 1.05 6.44
N ALA A 72 14.05 1.30 5.57
CA ALA A 72 14.25 2.62 4.98
C ALA A 72 13.23 2.92 3.88
N LYS A 73 12.72 1.89 3.22
CA LYS A 73 11.68 1.99 2.19
C LYS A 73 10.37 1.46 2.75
N MET A 74 9.45 2.36 3.00
CA MET A 74 8.14 2.03 3.54
C MET A 74 7.03 2.45 2.59
N GLN A 75 5.86 1.88 2.76
CA GLN A 75 4.66 2.32 2.09
C GLN A 75 3.56 2.60 3.11
N ILE A 76 2.65 3.51 2.76
CA ILE A 76 1.42 3.76 3.46
C ILE A 76 0.29 3.31 2.54
N ASP A 77 -0.57 2.45 3.04
CA ASP A 77 -1.79 2.06 2.36
C ASP A 77 -2.92 2.98 2.88
N ALA A 78 -3.34 3.94 2.04
CA ALA A 78 -4.33 4.95 2.40
C ALA A 78 -5.67 4.62 1.73
N ASN A 79 -6.75 4.53 2.53
CA ASN A 79 -8.09 4.32 2.01
C ASN A 79 -8.70 5.65 1.59
N VAL A 80 -8.86 5.86 0.29
CA VAL A 80 -9.46 7.07 -0.29
C VAL A 80 -10.90 6.77 -0.71
N ALA A 81 -11.83 7.64 -0.35
CA ALA A 81 -13.23 7.48 -0.71
C ALA A 81 -13.45 7.60 -2.24
N GLU A 82 -14.46 6.91 -2.77
CA GLU A 82 -14.83 6.96 -4.20
C GLU A 82 -15.05 8.40 -4.70
N ALA A 83 -15.58 9.28 -3.86
CA ALA A 83 -15.83 10.67 -4.23
C ALA A 83 -14.54 11.47 -4.55
N ASP A 84 -13.42 11.10 -3.92
CA ASP A 84 -12.16 11.84 -3.99
C ASP A 84 -11.13 11.16 -4.90
N ILE A 85 -11.29 9.86 -5.18
CA ILE A 85 -10.30 9.08 -5.94
C ILE A 85 -10.07 9.61 -7.37
N GLY A 86 -11.08 10.24 -7.97
CA GLY A 86 -10.98 10.82 -9.31
C GLY A 86 -9.96 11.95 -9.43
N THR A 87 -9.47 12.50 -8.31
CA THR A 87 -8.46 13.57 -8.27
C THR A 87 -7.07 13.05 -7.90
N VAL A 88 -6.96 11.76 -7.57
CA VAL A 88 -5.70 11.15 -7.14
C VAL A 88 -5.02 10.44 -8.31
N GLU A 89 -3.80 10.87 -8.61
CA GLU A 89 -2.97 10.32 -9.68
C GLU A 89 -1.61 9.88 -9.14
N ALA A 90 -0.99 8.91 -9.80
CA ALA A 90 0.37 8.51 -9.49
C ALA A 90 1.35 9.68 -9.71
N GLY A 91 2.35 9.82 -8.84
CA GLY A 91 3.31 10.92 -8.87
C GLY A 91 2.89 12.16 -8.08
N GLN A 92 1.68 12.21 -7.50
CA GLN A 92 1.28 13.32 -6.65
C GLN A 92 2.05 13.33 -5.32
N LYS A 93 2.41 14.53 -4.88
CA LYS A 93 3.05 14.74 -3.58
C LYS A 93 2.04 14.58 -2.47
N VAL A 94 2.50 13.96 -1.42
CA VAL A 94 1.70 13.65 -0.23
C VAL A 94 2.42 14.14 1.00
N ASP A 95 1.71 14.90 1.82
CA ASP A 95 2.14 15.28 3.16
C ASP A 95 1.38 14.43 4.18
N PHE A 96 2.08 13.89 5.16
CA PHE A 96 1.43 13.12 6.20
C PHE A 96 2.06 13.34 7.56
N THR A 97 1.27 13.12 8.59
CA THR A 97 1.70 13.11 9.98
C THR A 97 1.36 11.77 10.60
N VAL A 98 2.15 11.33 11.55
CA VAL A 98 1.86 10.13 12.35
C VAL A 98 1.60 10.53 13.79
N ASP A 99 0.71 9.80 14.46
CA ASP A 99 0.32 10.13 15.85
C ASP A 99 1.51 10.09 16.83
N ALA A 100 2.52 9.28 16.51
CA ALA A 100 3.76 9.23 17.28
C ALA A 100 4.60 10.51 17.18
N PHE A 101 4.46 11.28 16.10
CA PHE A 101 5.21 12.53 15.85
C PHE A 101 4.29 13.65 15.32
N PRO A 102 3.37 14.20 16.14
CA PRO A 102 2.31 15.11 15.67
C PRO A 102 2.85 16.48 15.21
N LYS A 103 4.07 16.84 15.60
CA LYS A 103 4.71 18.11 15.21
C LYS A 103 5.61 17.99 13.98
N ARG A 104 5.72 16.79 13.41
CA ARG A 104 6.58 16.54 12.26
C ARG A 104 5.74 16.12 11.05
N THR A 105 5.88 16.86 9.96
CA THR A 105 5.32 16.49 8.66
C THR A 105 6.35 15.66 7.92
N PHE A 106 5.90 14.55 7.39
CA PHE A 106 6.66 13.68 6.50
C PHE A 106 6.12 13.85 5.08
N HIS A 107 6.95 13.54 4.11
CA HIS A 107 6.63 13.65 2.70
C HIS A 107 6.69 12.29 2.05
N GLY A 108 5.78 12.05 1.13
CA GLY A 108 5.71 10.86 0.31
C GLY A 108 5.22 11.19 -1.09
N GLU A 109 5.07 10.17 -1.89
CA GLU A 109 4.57 10.27 -3.26
C GLU A 109 3.60 9.11 -3.53
N VAL A 110 2.51 9.39 -4.23
CA VAL A 110 1.58 8.35 -4.68
C VAL A 110 2.29 7.48 -5.71
N VAL A 111 2.51 6.22 -5.37
CA VAL A 111 3.12 5.24 -6.27
C VAL A 111 2.07 4.64 -7.18
N GLN A 112 0.93 4.25 -6.60
CA GLN A 112 -0.11 3.54 -7.31
C GLN A 112 -1.46 3.69 -6.61
N VAL A 113 -2.52 3.74 -7.39
CA VAL A 113 -3.90 3.57 -6.93
C VAL A 113 -4.36 2.17 -7.33
N ARG A 114 -4.83 1.38 -6.37
CA ARG A 114 -5.35 0.02 -6.65
C ARG A 114 -6.77 0.12 -7.19
N ASN A 115 -7.03 -0.56 -8.30
CA ASN A 115 -8.35 -0.53 -8.95
C ASN A 115 -9.40 -1.40 -8.26
N ALA A 116 -9.00 -2.28 -7.33
CA ALA A 116 -9.94 -3.11 -6.58
C ALA A 116 -10.56 -2.31 -5.43
N PRO A 117 -11.89 -2.09 -5.43
CA PRO A 117 -12.55 -1.40 -4.33
C PRO A 117 -12.56 -2.26 -3.07
N ILE A 118 -12.44 -1.61 -1.92
CA ILE A 118 -12.59 -2.21 -0.60
C ILE A 118 -13.79 -1.54 0.07
N THR A 119 -14.71 -2.32 0.60
CA THR A 119 -15.84 -1.78 1.35
C THR A 119 -15.51 -1.77 2.84
N VAL A 120 -15.36 -0.58 3.39
CA VAL A 120 -15.13 -0.37 4.82
C VAL A 120 -16.36 0.33 5.41
N GLN A 121 -17.01 -0.28 6.38
CA GLN A 121 -18.22 0.28 7.03
C GLN A 121 -19.30 0.74 6.04
N ASN A 122 -19.56 -0.04 4.99
CA ASN A 122 -20.51 0.26 3.92
C ASN A 122 -20.11 1.47 3.02
N VAL A 123 -18.88 1.94 3.11
CA VAL A 123 -18.33 2.97 2.23
C VAL A 123 -17.33 2.31 1.27
N VAL A 124 -17.50 2.57 -0.03
CA VAL A 124 -16.56 2.14 -1.05
C VAL A 124 -15.32 3.01 -1.01
N THR A 125 -14.17 2.39 -0.82
CA THR A 125 -12.87 3.06 -0.78
C THR A 125 -11.90 2.37 -1.72
N TYR A 126 -10.91 3.11 -2.17
CA TYR A 126 -9.81 2.61 -2.99
C TYR A 126 -8.50 2.73 -2.23
N ASP A 127 -7.73 1.67 -2.26
CA ASP A 127 -6.42 1.63 -1.60
C ASP A 127 -5.38 2.36 -2.47
N THR A 128 -4.82 3.42 -1.91
CA THR A 128 -3.79 4.25 -2.54
C THR A 128 -2.46 3.99 -1.85
N VAL A 129 -1.50 3.45 -2.61
CA VAL A 129 -0.16 3.13 -2.13
C VAL A 129 0.73 4.36 -2.25
N ILE A 130 1.24 4.83 -1.12
CA ILE A 130 2.12 6.00 -1.02
C ILE A 130 3.51 5.51 -0.61
N GLY A 131 4.51 5.79 -1.43
CA GLY A 131 5.90 5.50 -1.14
C GLY A 131 6.49 6.54 -0.19
N VAL A 132 7.21 6.05 0.82
CA VAL A 132 7.81 6.89 1.87
C VAL A 132 9.26 6.49 2.09
N ASN A 133 10.15 7.48 2.12
CA ASN A 133 11.53 7.29 2.50
C ASN A 133 11.69 7.51 4.01
N ASN A 134 12.09 6.46 4.72
CA ASN A 134 12.31 6.45 6.17
C ASN A 134 13.81 6.32 6.50
N SER A 135 14.64 7.17 5.92
CA SER A 135 16.10 7.17 6.16
C SER A 135 16.48 7.30 7.64
N ASP A 136 15.66 8.01 8.41
CA ASP A 136 15.85 8.23 9.86
C ASP A 136 15.42 7.02 10.72
N LEU A 137 14.80 5.98 10.13
CA LEU A 137 14.24 4.78 10.80
C LEU A 137 13.28 5.11 11.97
N LYS A 138 12.63 6.29 11.91
CA LYS A 138 11.68 6.72 12.94
C LYS A 138 10.29 6.16 12.75
N LEU A 139 9.90 5.95 11.51
CA LEU A 139 8.63 5.32 11.17
C LEU A 139 8.76 3.82 11.40
N LYS A 140 7.74 3.23 12.03
CA LYS A 140 7.67 1.80 12.29
C LYS A 140 6.45 1.19 11.59
N PRO A 141 6.54 -0.05 11.13
CA PRO A 141 5.37 -0.76 10.60
C PRO A 141 4.23 -0.79 11.62
N GLY A 142 2.99 -0.61 11.14
CA GLY A 142 1.79 -0.58 11.98
C GLY A 142 1.46 0.78 12.59
N MET A 143 2.21 1.85 12.30
CA MET A 143 1.81 3.22 12.67
C MET A 143 0.65 3.71 11.81
N THR A 144 -0.27 4.46 12.43
CA THR A 144 -1.34 5.16 11.72
C THR A 144 -0.84 6.52 11.24
N ALA A 145 -1.14 6.83 9.98
CA ALA A 145 -0.78 8.09 9.36
C ALA A 145 -2.03 8.87 8.94
N ASN A 146 -2.02 10.17 9.21
CA ASN A 146 -3.00 11.13 8.69
C ASN A 146 -2.43 11.75 7.41
N VAL A 147 -3.02 11.38 6.28
CA VAL A 147 -2.50 11.67 4.94
C VAL A 147 -3.26 12.83 4.31
N SER A 148 -2.52 13.77 3.70
CA SER A 148 -3.04 14.87 2.88
C SER A 148 -2.44 14.78 1.48
N ILE A 149 -3.25 14.42 0.50
CA ILE A 149 -2.83 14.32 -0.91
C ILE A 149 -3.08 15.68 -1.57
N VAL A 150 -2.05 16.23 -2.22
CA VAL A 150 -2.17 17.52 -2.93
C VAL A 150 -2.74 17.27 -4.32
N GLY A 151 -4.06 17.43 -4.47
CA GLY A 151 -4.77 17.15 -5.72
C GLY A 151 -4.48 18.15 -6.84
N ALA A 152 -4.30 19.43 -6.52
CA ALA A 152 -3.95 20.46 -7.50
C ALA A 152 -3.16 21.59 -6.83
N GLN A 153 -2.04 21.97 -7.43
CA GLN A 153 -1.25 23.13 -7.02
C GLN A 153 -1.15 24.10 -8.20
N ARG A 154 -1.39 25.36 -7.96
CA ARG A 154 -1.14 26.43 -8.93
C ARG A 154 -0.13 27.39 -8.34
N ASP A 155 1.05 27.43 -8.94
CA ASP A 155 2.08 28.40 -8.62
C ASP A 155 1.76 29.72 -9.38
N ASN A 156 2.06 30.88 -8.75
CA ASN A 156 1.82 32.20 -9.29
C ASN A 156 0.34 32.57 -9.59
N ALA A 157 -0.60 31.95 -8.88
CA ALA A 157 -2.01 32.32 -9.01
C ALA A 157 -2.28 33.68 -8.35
N LEU A 158 -2.95 34.59 -9.07
CA LEU A 158 -3.47 35.84 -8.50
C LEU A 158 -4.55 35.49 -7.46
N LYS A 159 -4.29 35.84 -6.21
CA LYS A 159 -5.25 35.61 -5.12
C LYS A 159 -6.09 36.86 -4.92
N VAL A 160 -7.40 36.69 -4.90
CA VAL A 160 -8.37 37.74 -4.62
C VAL A 160 -9.10 37.35 -3.33
N SER A 161 -9.28 38.32 -2.41
CA SER A 161 -10.01 38.05 -1.17
C SER A 161 -11.49 37.77 -1.46
N ASN A 162 -12.10 36.87 -0.65
CA ASN A 162 -13.53 36.57 -0.77
C ASN A 162 -14.43 37.82 -0.61
N ALA A 163 -13.95 38.84 0.09
CA ALA A 163 -14.65 40.14 0.20
C ALA A 163 -14.74 40.87 -1.15
N ALA A 164 -13.69 40.81 -1.97
CA ALA A 164 -13.68 41.40 -3.31
C ALA A 164 -14.65 40.71 -4.29
N LEU A 165 -14.91 39.42 -4.10
CA LEU A 165 -15.92 38.69 -4.89
C LEU A 165 -17.36 39.08 -4.56
N ARG A 166 -17.57 39.67 -3.39
CA ARG A 166 -18.90 40.14 -2.92
C ARG A 166 -19.08 41.64 -3.06
N PHE A 167 -17.99 42.36 -3.30
CA PHE A 167 -18.04 43.81 -3.44
C PHE A 167 -18.74 44.20 -4.72
N ARG A 168 -19.74 45.10 -4.63
CA ARG A 168 -20.42 45.73 -5.76
C ARG A 168 -20.27 47.24 -5.59
N PRO A 169 -19.61 47.93 -6.54
CA PRO A 169 -19.54 49.39 -6.54
C PRO A 169 -20.95 49.98 -6.66
N PRO A 170 -21.28 51.05 -5.91
CA PRO A 170 -22.61 51.64 -5.92
C PRO A 170 -22.99 52.23 -7.30
N ASP A 171 -22.02 52.59 -8.12
CA ASP A 171 -22.22 53.30 -9.41
C ASP A 171 -22.21 52.37 -10.64
N VAL A 172 -22.10 51.07 -10.46
CA VAL A 172 -22.07 50.12 -11.59
C VAL A 172 -23.40 49.40 -11.69
N THR A 173 -24.20 49.78 -12.70
CA THR A 173 -25.41 49.03 -13.09
C THR A 173 -24.98 47.62 -13.52
N PRO A 174 -25.54 46.56 -12.95
CA PRO A 174 -25.21 45.19 -13.37
C PRO A 174 -25.55 45.03 -14.86
N PRO A 175 -24.72 44.34 -15.65
CA PRO A 175 -25.07 44.04 -17.02
C PRO A 175 -26.43 43.34 -17.02
N PRO A 176 -27.33 43.66 -17.98
CA PRO A 176 -28.65 43.10 -18.06
C PRO A 176 -28.51 41.58 -18.05
N THR A 177 -29.12 40.93 -17.06
CA THR A 177 -29.22 39.48 -17.01
C THR A 177 -30.03 39.09 -18.26
N GLU A 178 -29.35 38.68 -19.33
CA GLU A 178 -30.03 38.07 -20.46
C GLU A 178 -30.84 36.89 -19.96
N VAL A 179 -32.14 37.07 -19.84
CA VAL A 179 -33.12 36.01 -19.64
C VAL A 179 -33.12 35.18 -20.93
N ARG A 180 -32.10 34.38 -21.13
CA ARG A 180 -32.10 33.37 -22.15
C ARG A 180 -33.05 32.25 -21.71
N GLY A 181 -34.31 32.43 -22.08
CA GLY A 181 -35.27 31.34 -22.16
C GLY A 181 -34.77 30.28 -23.15
N ARG A 182 -33.93 29.38 -22.68
CA ARG A 182 -33.71 28.09 -23.32
C ARG A 182 -33.42 27.08 -22.22
N ARG A 183 -34.26 26.03 -22.19
CA ARG A 183 -34.05 24.79 -21.41
C ARG A 183 -32.62 24.30 -21.65
N GLY A 184 -31.69 24.71 -20.81
CA GLY A 184 -30.34 24.17 -20.71
C GLY A 184 -30.37 22.96 -19.76
N LYS A 185 -29.60 21.95 -20.09
CA LYS A 185 -29.39 20.74 -19.25
C LYS A 185 -29.01 21.12 -17.82
N PRO A 186 -29.53 20.43 -16.78
CA PRO A 186 -29.11 20.68 -15.41
C PRO A 186 -27.66 20.17 -15.26
N GLY A 187 -26.71 21.05 -14.95
CA GLY A 187 -25.33 20.65 -14.64
C GLY A 187 -24.21 21.67 -14.88
N GLU A 188 -24.41 22.75 -15.59
CA GLU A 188 -23.35 23.78 -15.76
C GLU A 188 -23.60 24.95 -14.80
N HIS A 189 -23.05 24.87 -13.61
CA HIS A 189 -22.86 26.05 -12.77
C HIS A 189 -21.70 26.85 -13.34
N SER A 190 -21.99 28.00 -13.95
CA SER A 190 -21.00 29.00 -14.36
C SER A 190 -20.18 29.39 -13.11
N THR A 191 -18.93 29.00 -13.08
CA THR A 191 -17.98 29.36 -12.02
C THR A 191 -17.32 30.70 -12.21
N GLU A 192 -17.71 31.46 -13.26
CA GLU A 192 -17.18 32.78 -13.55
C GLU A 192 -17.79 33.83 -12.62
N ARG A 193 -16.94 34.58 -11.94
CA ARG A 193 -17.32 35.72 -11.10
C ARG A 193 -16.55 36.96 -11.52
N THR A 194 -17.25 38.07 -11.63
CA THR A 194 -16.68 39.38 -11.99
C THR A 194 -16.01 39.99 -10.76
N VAL A 195 -14.78 40.44 -10.91
CA VAL A 195 -14.01 41.18 -9.89
C VAL A 195 -13.75 42.59 -10.43
N TYR A 196 -14.01 43.63 -9.62
CA TYR A 196 -13.76 45.02 -9.97
C TYR A 196 -12.37 45.42 -9.45
N ALA A 197 -11.53 45.96 -10.34
CA ALA A 197 -10.24 46.53 -10.01
C ALA A 197 -10.29 48.04 -10.10
N LEU A 198 -9.76 48.75 -9.09
CA LEU A 198 -9.51 50.19 -9.20
C LEU A 198 -8.34 50.43 -10.14
N ARG A 199 -8.52 51.32 -11.11
CA ARG A 199 -7.46 51.79 -12.01
C ARG A 199 -6.76 52.99 -11.43
#